data_2080ecbc463f4249f0da90da4db9b1e2
#
_entry.id   2080ecbc463f4249f0da90da4db9b1e2
#
_cell.length_a   1.000
_cell.length_b   1.000
_cell.length_c   1.000
_cell.angle_alpha   90.00
_cell.angle_beta   90.00
_cell.angle_gamma   90.00
#
_symmetry.space_group_name_H-M   'P 1'
#
loop_
_entity.id
_entity.type
_entity.pdbx_description
1 polymer ?
#
loop_
_entity_poly.entity_id
_entity_poly.type
_entity_poly.pdbx_seq_one_letter_code
_entity_poly.pdbx_strand_id
1 'polypeptide(L)'
;DFGKWLADAVGAKKIQVWHSQSVWKPAGGGQKGNAGWHRDIQYWPFWKPNGVFTAWIALSDVIEESGPVRYIRGSNKWEEITGMDFFDKKLSAQDMILETTHYGYKVVSANIEKGQISIHTSRVYHSSGPNISKGPRIGMVVHFCTDSSKKIPVKGELTNYLNQTENESICPVIYEN
;
A
#
# COMPACT_ATOMS: atom_id res chain seq x y z
N ASP A 1 11.97 -9.29 -16.96
CA ASP A 1 11.25 -10.05 -15.93
C ASP A 1 10.85 -9.14 -14.78
N PHE A 2 9.55 -9.10 -14.46
CA PHE A 2 9.00 -8.19 -13.45
C PHE A 2 9.50 -8.52 -12.04
N GLY A 3 9.57 -9.80 -11.69
CA GLY A 3 10.06 -10.23 -10.39
C GLY A 3 11.51 -9.83 -10.14
N LYS A 4 12.37 -9.98 -11.15
CA LYS A 4 13.76 -9.53 -11.10
C LYS A 4 13.86 -8.02 -10.92
N TRP A 5 13.07 -7.25 -11.68
CA TRP A 5 13.05 -5.79 -11.56
C TRP A 5 12.63 -5.34 -10.16
N LEU A 6 11.61 -5.98 -9.56
CA LEU A 6 11.21 -5.71 -8.16
C LEU A 6 12.33 -6.05 -7.18
N ALA A 7 12.98 -7.21 -7.34
CA ALA A 7 14.08 -7.63 -6.48
C ALA A 7 15.23 -6.63 -6.51
N ASP A 8 15.64 -6.19 -7.70
CA ASP A 8 16.67 -5.17 -7.87
C ASP A 8 16.25 -3.84 -7.21
N ALA A 9 14.98 -3.42 -7.39
CA ALA A 9 14.46 -2.15 -6.85
C ALA A 9 14.42 -2.12 -5.30
N VAL A 10 14.16 -3.25 -4.65
CA VAL A 10 14.06 -3.34 -3.19
C VAL A 10 15.30 -3.98 -2.52
N GLY A 11 16.29 -4.41 -3.31
CA GLY A 11 17.52 -5.03 -2.81
C GLY A 11 17.29 -6.42 -2.21
N ALA A 12 16.40 -7.22 -2.80
CA ALA A 12 16.04 -8.56 -2.33
C ALA A 12 16.59 -9.67 -3.24
N LYS A 13 16.72 -10.89 -2.68
CA LYS A 13 17.07 -12.09 -3.44
C LYS A 13 15.84 -12.92 -3.82
N LYS A 14 14.73 -12.72 -3.13
CA LYS A 14 13.46 -13.42 -3.37
C LYS A 14 12.31 -12.43 -3.31
N ILE A 15 11.35 -12.58 -4.22
CA ILE A 15 10.07 -11.86 -4.24
C ILE A 15 8.94 -12.87 -4.28
N GLN A 16 8.08 -12.81 -3.28
CA GLN A 16 6.89 -13.65 -3.18
C GLN A 16 5.66 -12.79 -3.02
N VAL A 17 4.61 -13.06 -3.78
CA VAL A 17 3.27 -12.49 -3.57
C VAL A 17 2.65 -13.17 -2.35
N TRP A 18 2.10 -12.40 -1.40
CA TRP A 18 1.38 -12.98 -0.28
C TRP A 18 -0.08 -12.52 -0.19
N HIS A 19 -0.43 -11.42 -0.88
CA HIS A 19 -1.82 -10.98 -1.00
C HIS A 19 -2.00 -10.10 -2.23
N SER A 20 -3.20 -10.11 -2.82
CA SER A 20 -3.58 -9.18 -3.88
C SER A 20 -5.05 -8.84 -3.80
N GLN A 21 -5.39 -7.62 -4.25
CA GLN A 21 -6.78 -7.15 -4.33
C GLN A 21 -6.95 -6.16 -5.46
N SER A 22 -8.12 -6.16 -6.08
CA SER A 22 -8.51 -5.10 -7.00
C SER A 22 -9.08 -3.92 -6.23
N VAL A 23 -8.81 -2.71 -6.70
CA VAL A 23 -9.34 -1.46 -6.16
C VAL A 23 -10.09 -0.72 -7.25
N TRP A 24 -11.33 -0.41 -6.98
CA TRP A 24 -12.16 0.36 -7.88
C TRP A 24 -12.73 1.58 -7.16
N LYS A 25 -12.48 2.75 -7.72
CA LYS A 25 -12.99 4.02 -7.20
C LYS A 25 -13.89 4.67 -8.26
N PRO A 26 -15.21 4.62 -8.09
CA PRO A 26 -16.14 5.19 -9.08
C PRO A 26 -15.98 6.69 -9.20
N ALA A 27 -16.28 7.24 -10.36
CA ALA A 27 -16.42 8.69 -10.57
C ALA A 27 -17.50 9.25 -9.63
N GLY A 28 -17.25 10.44 -9.07
CA GLY A 28 -18.24 11.12 -8.24
C GLY A 28 -18.53 10.44 -6.90
N GLY A 29 -17.73 9.48 -6.47
CA GLY A 29 -17.96 8.71 -5.23
C GLY A 29 -17.82 9.50 -3.92
N GLY A 30 -17.43 10.76 -3.99
CA GLY A 30 -17.26 11.63 -2.83
C GLY A 30 -16.32 11.03 -1.78
N GLN A 31 -16.49 11.42 -0.53
CA GLN A 31 -15.63 10.97 0.58
C GLN A 31 -15.75 9.46 0.86
N LYS A 32 -16.84 8.80 0.46
CA LYS A 32 -17.01 7.34 0.68
C LYS A 32 -15.90 6.51 0.06
N GLY A 33 -15.33 6.99 -1.05
CA GLY A 33 -14.22 6.36 -1.74
C GLY A 33 -12.83 6.67 -1.15
N ASN A 34 -12.73 7.49 -0.11
CA ASN A 34 -11.44 7.82 0.50
C ASN A 34 -10.83 6.63 1.21
N ALA A 35 -9.50 6.56 1.17
CA ALA A 35 -8.68 5.78 2.09
C ALA A 35 -7.94 6.78 3.00
N GLY A 36 -8.14 6.68 4.30
CA GLY A 36 -7.49 7.54 5.29
C GLY A 36 -5.97 7.37 5.28
N TRP A 37 -5.25 8.32 5.90
CA TRP A 37 -3.83 8.19 6.11
C TRP A 37 -3.52 7.00 7.02
N HIS A 38 -2.73 6.09 6.56
CA HIS A 38 -2.38 4.85 7.24
C HIS A 38 -1.03 4.32 6.77
N ARG A 39 -0.52 3.33 7.47
CA ARG A 39 0.59 2.47 7.06
C ARG A 39 0.05 1.05 6.91
N ASP A 40 0.42 0.35 5.87
CA ASP A 40 -0.03 -1.03 5.63
C ASP A 40 0.27 -1.95 6.82
N ILE A 41 1.43 -1.78 7.45
CA ILE A 41 1.84 -2.61 8.60
C ILE A 41 0.87 -2.56 9.79
N GLN A 42 0.04 -1.53 9.91
CA GLN A 42 -0.99 -1.44 10.95
C GLN A 42 -2.05 -2.54 10.81
N TYR A 43 -2.22 -3.06 9.59
CA TYR A 43 -3.21 -4.09 9.25
C TYR A 43 -2.60 -5.48 9.01
N TRP A 44 -1.26 -5.61 9.16
CA TRP A 44 -0.52 -6.85 8.95
C TRP A 44 0.13 -7.36 10.24
N PRO A 45 -0.65 -7.77 11.25
CA PRO A 45 -0.15 -8.13 12.57
C PRO A 45 0.77 -9.35 12.58
N PHE A 46 0.83 -10.09 11.48
CA PHE A 46 1.64 -11.28 11.27
C PHE A 46 2.97 -11.02 10.53
N TRP A 47 3.26 -9.76 10.16
CA TRP A 47 4.54 -9.39 9.56
C TRP A 47 5.35 -8.43 10.43
N LYS A 48 6.66 -8.64 10.51
CA LYS A 48 7.59 -7.56 10.87
C LYS A 48 7.62 -6.55 9.71
N PRO A 49 7.85 -5.24 10.00
CA PRO A 49 7.70 -4.20 8.98
C PRO A 49 8.77 -4.23 7.86
N ASN A 50 9.87 -4.93 8.06
CA ASN A 50 10.95 -5.00 7.08
C ASN A 50 10.71 -6.13 6.08
N GLY A 51 11.12 -5.91 4.83
CA GLY A 51 11.01 -6.89 3.76
C GLY A 51 9.60 -7.07 3.19
N VAL A 52 8.59 -6.35 3.68
CA VAL A 52 7.23 -6.34 3.14
C VAL A 52 6.91 -5.00 2.52
N PHE A 53 6.30 -5.03 1.34
CA PHE A 53 5.99 -3.83 0.56
C PHE A 53 4.78 -4.04 -0.35
N THR A 54 4.29 -2.95 -0.91
CA THR A 54 3.12 -2.93 -1.79
C THR A 54 3.49 -2.35 -3.15
N ALA A 55 3.04 -3.00 -4.21
CA ALA A 55 2.94 -2.41 -5.54
C ALA A 55 1.49 -2.10 -5.87
N TRP A 56 1.22 -0.87 -6.27
CA TRP A 56 -0.06 -0.42 -6.79
C TRP A 56 0.06 -0.28 -8.31
N ILE A 57 -0.66 -1.10 -9.06
CA ILE A 57 -0.61 -1.22 -10.51
C ILE A 57 -1.81 -0.49 -11.10
N ALA A 58 -1.59 0.48 -11.98
CA ALA A 58 -2.64 1.22 -12.65
C ALA A 58 -3.29 0.39 -13.76
N LEU A 59 -4.58 0.10 -13.64
CA LEU A 59 -5.40 -0.53 -14.69
C LEU A 59 -6.23 0.48 -15.48
N SER A 60 -6.24 1.73 -15.05
CA SER A 60 -6.69 2.92 -15.79
C SER A 60 -5.66 4.03 -15.56
N ASP A 61 -5.71 5.10 -16.37
CA ASP A 61 -4.91 6.29 -16.09
C ASP A 61 -5.29 6.89 -14.73
N VAL A 62 -4.29 7.33 -14.00
CA VAL A 62 -4.42 7.93 -12.68
C VAL A 62 -3.93 9.35 -12.73
N ILE A 63 -4.89 10.28 -12.64
CA ILE A 63 -4.66 11.73 -12.61
C ILE A 63 -5.06 12.28 -11.24
N GLU A 64 -4.68 13.51 -10.95
CA GLU A 64 -4.94 14.12 -9.63
C GLU A 64 -6.43 14.10 -9.25
N GLU A 65 -7.32 14.35 -10.20
CA GLU A 65 -8.77 14.37 -10.00
C GLU A 65 -9.36 12.97 -9.78
N SER A 66 -8.65 11.90 -10.16
CA SER A 66 -9.13 10.53 -9.98
C SER A 66 -8.87 9.96 -8.57
N GLY A 67 -8.30 10.78 -7.69
CA GLY A 67 -7.94 10.40 -6.32
C GLY A 67 -6.78 9.40 -6.29
N PRO A 68 -5.58 9.79 -6.73
CA PRO A 68 -4.39 8.95 -6.71
C PRO A 68 -4.02 8.51 -5.29
N VAL A 69 -3.18 7.49 -5.19
CA VAL A 69 -2.50 7.21 -3.92
C VAL A 69 -1.51 8.34 -3.66
N ARG A 70 -1.58 8.90 -2.45
CA ARG A 70 -0.69 9.96 -1.99
C ARG A 70 0.21 9.42 -0.90
N TYR A 71 1.48 9.77 -0.97
CA TYR A 71 2.52 9.31 -0.04
C TYR A 71 3.13 10.49 0.71
N ILE A 72 3.41 10.32 2.00
CA ILE A 72 4.21 11.28 2.75
C ILE A 72 5.68 10.90 2.62
N ARG A 73 6.45 11.77 1.99
CA ARG A 73 7.88 11.55 1.72
C ARG A 73 8.67 11.39 3.03
N GLY A 74 9.38 10.27 3.16
CA GLY A 74 10.25 9.99 4.31
C GLY A 74 9.53 9.47 5.56
N SER A 75 8.20 9.34 5.52
CA SER A 75 7.40 8.89 6.68
C SER A 75 7.62 7.44 7.09
N ASN A 76 8.30 6.65 6.26
CA ASN A 76 8.73 5.30 6.63
C ASN A 76 9.69 5.28 7.84
N LYS A 77 10.31 6.41 8.17
CA LYS A 77 11.20 6.61 9.31
C LYS A 77 10.51 7.15 10.56
N TRP A 78 9.24 7.53 10.45
CA TRP A 78 8.49 8.12 11.55
C TRP A 78 8.00 7.04 12.54
N GLU A 79 7.82 7.46 13.79
CA GLU A 79 7.07 6.68 14.76
C GLU A 79 5.59 6.59 14.36
N GLU A 80 4.85 5.72 15.04
CA GLU A 80 3.43 5.59 14.79
C GLU A 80 2.68 6.82 15.28
N ILE A 81 1.82 7.36 14.40
CA ILE A 81 0.97 8.51 14.72
C ILE A 81 -0.41 8.00 15.10
N THR A 82 -0.86 8.30 16.31
CA THR A 82 -2.21 7.98 16.78
C THR A 82 -3.27 8.73 15.97
N GLY A 83 -4.37 8.07 15.63
CA GLY A 83 -5.46 8.65 14.86
C GLY A 83 -5.32 8.50 13.34
N MET A 84 -4.30 7.76 12.87
CA MET A 84 -4.19 7.37 11.47
C MET A 84 -4.89 6.05 11.24
N ASP A 85 -5.90 6.04 10.35
CA ASP A 85 -6.73 4.87 10.06
C ASP A 85 -7.18 4.87 8.59
N PHE A 86 -6.98 3.74 7.90
CA PHE A 86 -7.47 3.51 6.53
C PHE A 86 -8.97 3.72 6.38
N PHE A 87 -9.76 3.30 7.38
CA PHE A 87 -11.22 3.35 7.34
C PHE A 87 -11.79 4.74 7.62
N ASP A 88 -10.98 5.67 8.15
CA ASP A 88 -11.42 7.05 8.31
C ASP A 88 -11.56 7.73 6.95
N LYS A 89 -12.77 8.20 6.66
CA LYS A 89 -13.08 8.88 5.40
C LYS A 89 -12.89 10.39 5.49
N LYS A 90 -12.65 10.94 6.69
CA LYS A 90 -12.46 12.38 6.94
C LYS A 90 -10.97 12.73 6.92
N LEU A 91 -10.38 12.78 5.73
CA LEU A 91 -8.96 13.11 5.56
C LEU A 91 -8.54 14.40 6.26
N SER A 92 -9.42 15.44 6.29
CA SER A 92 -9.10 16.72 6.91
C SER A 92 -8.77 16.62 8.41
N ALA A 93 -9.38 15.68 9.15
CA ALA A 93 -9.06 15.47 10.56
C ALA A 93 -7.64 14.86 10.71
N GLN A 94 -7.30 13.92 9.85
CA GLN A 94 -5.97 13.32 9.84
C GLN A 94 -4.89 14.31 9.34
N ASP A 95 -5.22 15.15 8.35
CA ASP A 95 -4.33 16.24 7.90
C ASP A 95 -4.00 17.21 9.05
N MET A 96 -4.97 17.55 9.91
CA MET A 96 -4.71 18.37 11.11
C MET A 96 -3.76 17.69 12.10
N ILE A 97 -3.88 16.37 12.31
CA ILE A 97 -2.96 15.62 13.16
C ILE A 97 -1.54 15.65 12.56
N LEU A 98 -1.42 15.46 11.25
CA LEU A 98 -0.12 15.50 10.56
C LEU A 98 0.52 16.89 10.66
N GLU A 99 -0.23 17.97 10.47
CA GLU A 99 0.28 19.34 10.62
C GLU A 99 0.78 19.64 12.02
N THR A 100 0.12 19.09 13.05
CA THR A 100 0.55 19.30 14.44
C THR A 100 1.75 18.44 14.85
N THR A 101 1.88 17.24 14.30
CA THR A 101 2.93 16.28 14.67
C THR A 101 4.17 16.37 13.78
N HIS A 102 4.00 16.72 12.51
CA HIS A 102 5.06 16.74 11.49
C HIS A 102 4.90 17.96 10.55
N TYR A 103 4.91 19.15 11.13
CA TYR A 103 4.75 20.39 10.36
C TYR A 103 5.64 20.47 9.12
N GLY A 104 5.03 20.85 7.99
CA GLY A 104 5.75 20.99 6.71
C GLY A 104 6.07 19.66 6.02
N TYR A 105 5.38 18.57 6.36
CA TYR A 105 5.51 17.31 5.63
C TYR A 105 5.18 17.47 4.14
N LYS A 106 5.84 16.64 3.31
CA LYS A 106 5.66 16.72 1.86
C LYS A 106 4.88 15.52 1.34
N VAL A 107 3.79 15.81 0.64
CA VAL A 107 2.95 14.80 -0.03
C VAL A 107 3.37 14.68 -1.49
N VAL A 108 3.39 13.46 -2.01
CA VAL A 108 3.62 13.13 -3.42
C VAL A 108 2.47 12.27 -3.91
N SER A 109 1.78 12.69 -4.96
CA SER A 109 0.73 11.93 -5.62
C SER A 109 1.31 10.96 -6.65
N ALA A 110 0.81 9.73 -6.68
CA ALA A 110 1.13 8.76 -7.74
C ALA A 110 0.22 9.00 -8.97
N ASN A 111 0.49 10.07 -9.70
CA ASN A 111 -0.11 10.30 -10.99
C ASN A 111 0.64 9.45 -12.01
N ILE A 112 0.03 8.37 -12.48
CA ILE A 112 0.66 7.36 -13.32
C ILE A 112 -0.29 6.90 -14.42
N GLU A 113 0.25 6.53 -15.56
CA GLU A 113 -0.49 6.00 -16.70
C GLU A 113 -0.89 4.53 -16.48
N LYS A 114 -1.90 4.09 -17.20
CA LYS A 114 -2.28 2.67 -17.26
C LYS A 114 -1.06 1.79 -17.57
N GLY A 115 -0.85 0.76 -16.76
CA GLY A 115 0.28 -0.17 -16.85
C GLY A 115 1.50 0.24 -16.02
N GLN A 116 1.57 1.47 -15.55
CA GLN A 116 2.63 1.90 -14.63
C GLN A 116 2.34 1.46 -13.19
N ILE A 117 3.38 1.50 -12.35
CA ILE A 117 3.35 0.95 -10.99
C ILE A 117 3.97 1.96 -10.03
N SER A 118 3.33 2.14 -8.87
CA SER A 118 3.94 2.80 -7.72
C SER A 118 4.23 1.78 -6.62
N ILE A 119 5.41 1.89 -5.99
CA ILE A 119 5.86 0.97 -4.94
C ILE A 119 6.11 1.75 -3.66
N HIS A 120 5.68 1.17 -2.53
CA HIS A 120 5.97 1.72 -1.21
C HIS A 120 6.19 0.62 -0.17
N THR A 121 7.01 0.92 0.83
CA THR A 121 7.23 0.01 1.95
C THR A 121 6.03 0.03 2.89
N SER A 122 5.85 -1.02 3.66
CA SER A 122 4.74 -1.18 4.62
C SER A 122 4.62 -0.05 5.67
N ARG A 123 5.67 0.75 5.85
CA ARG A 123 5.76 1.83 6.86
C ARG A 123 5.49 3.22 6.32
N VAL A 124 5.35 3.39 5.01
CA VAL A 124 5.07 4.71 4.43
C VAL A 124 3.62 5.10 4.70
N TYR A 125 3.40 6.28 5.29
CA TYR A 125 2.06 6.84 5.39
C TYR A 125 1.55 7.21 4.01
N HIS A 126 0.37 6.67 3.69
CA HIS A 126 -0.28 6.93 2.42
C HIS A 126 -1.80 7.01 2.58
N SER A 127 -2.44 7.65 1.63
CA SER A 127 -3.88 7.89 1.60
C SER A 127 -4.39 7.98 0.17
N SER A 128 -5.69 8.10 0.00
CA SER A 128 -6.29 8.35 -1.31
C SER A 128 -7.57 9.18 -1.15
N GLY A 129 -7.61 10.35 -1.77
CA GLY A 129 -8.76 11.24 -1.76
C GLY A 129 -9.91 10.77 -2.65
N PRO A 130 -10.97 11.58 -2.80
CA PRO A 130 -12.11 11.24 -3.64
C PRO A 130 -11.73 11.22 -5.13
N ASN A 131 -12.47 10.43 -5.91
CA ASN A 131 -12.42 10.52 -7.36
C ASN A 131 -13.47 11.54 -7.83
N ILE A 132 -13.02 12.69 -8.28
CA ILE A 132 -13.86 13.78 -8.83
C ILE A 132 -13.74 13.85 -10.36
N SER A 133 -13.01 12.91 -10.98
CA SER A 133 -12.90 12.79 -12.43
C SER A 133 -14.19 12.22 -13.06
N LYS A 134 -14.23 12.22 -14.39
CA LYS A 134 -15.39 11.71 -15.15
C LYS A 134 -15.47 10.19 -15.27
N GLY A 135 -14.36 9.48 -15.00
CA GLY A 135 -14.25 8.02 -15.14
C GLY A 135 -13.83 7.33 -13.84
N PRO A 136 -13.98 6.00 -13.77
CA PRO A 136 -13.51 5.25 -12.62
C PRO A 136 -11.97 5.17 -12.61
N ARG A 137 -11.37 5.16 -11.40
CA ARG A 137 -9.98 4.77 -11.21
C ARG A 137 -9.93 3.30 -10.83
N ILE A 138 -9.22 2.51 -11.62
CA ILE A 138 -9.09 1.07 -11.44
C ILE A 138 -7.62 0.73 -11.23
N GLY A 139 -7.34 -0.08 -10.22
CA GLY A 139 -6.01 -0.55 -9.93
C GLY A 139 -6.00 -1.94 -9.31
N MET A 140 -4.84 -2.53 -9.28
CA MET A 140 -4.55 -3.77 -8.57
C MET A 140 -3.47 -3.49 -7.53
N VAL A 141 -3.72 -3.90 -6.31
CA VAL A 141 -2.76 -3.85 -5.21
C VAL A 141 -2.20 -5.24 -5.01
N VAL A 142 -0.88 -5.34 -5.02
CA VAL A 142 -0.17 -6.60 -4.76
C VAL A 142 0.81 -6.38 -3.62
N HIS A 143 0.69 -7.20 -2.60
CA HIS A 143 1.57 -7.18 -1.43
C HIS A 143 2.61 -8.28 -1.56
N PHE A 144 3.86 -7.89 -1.33
CA PHE A 144 5.02 -8.76 -1.47
C PHE A 144 5.76 -8.94 -0.15
N CYS A 145 6.37 -10.10 -0.01
CA CYS A 145 7.40 -10.35 0.98
C CYS A 145 8.70 -10.79 0.28
N THR A 146 9.82 -10.60 0.98
CA THR A 146 11.17 -10.90 0.47
C THR A 146 11.87 -11.95 1.35
N ASP A 147 13.06 -12.35 0.96
CA ASP A 147 13.95 -13.20 1.76
C ASP A 147 14.27 -12.60 3.15
N SER A 148 14.22 -11.28 3.30
CA SER A 148 14.43 -10.60 4.59
C SER A 148 13.17 -10.48 5.45
N SER A 149 12.01 -10.86 4.96
CA SER A 149 10.74 -10.77 5.68
C SER A 149 10.69 -11.74 6.86
N LYS A 150 10.07 -11.30 7.95
CA LYS A 150 9.91 -12.13 9.15
C LYS A 150 8.45 -12.19 9.58
N LYS A 151 7.92 -13.40 9.69
CA LYS A 151 6.59 -13.67 10.23
C LYS A 151 6.57 -13.48 11.74
N ILE A 152 5.44 -12.99 12.26
CA ILE A 152 5.13 -12.95 13.69
C ILE A 152 4.10 -14.05 13.95
N PRO A 153 4.33 -14.95 14.91
CA PRO A 153 3.34 -15.96 15.29
C PRO A 153 2.02 -15.30 15.70
N VAL A 154 0.92 -15.77 15.12
CA VAL A 154 -0.44 -15.32 15.41
C VAL A 154 -1.31 -16.51 15.78
N LYS A 155 -2.50 -16.26 16.34
CA LYS A 155 -3.46 -17.28 16.74
C LYS A 155 -4.77 -17.11 15.97
N GLY A 156 -5.59 -18.19 15.98
CA GLY A 156 -6.90 -18.18 15.35
C GLY A 156 -6.85 -18.18 13.83
N GLU A 157 -7.82 -17.54 13.21
CA GLU A 157 -7.97 -17.50 11.74
C GLU A 157 -6.75 -16.90 11.01
N LEU A 158 -6.06 -15.96 11.64
CA LEU A 158 -4.84 -15.36 11.10
C LEU A 158 -3.72 -16.38 10.91
N THR A 159 -3.68 -17.47 11.70
CA THR A 159 -2.70 -18.55 11.52
C THR A 159 -2.91 -19.25 10.17
N ASN A 160 -4.17 -19.55 9.82
CA ASN A 160 -4.48 -20.19 8.54
C ASN A 160 -4.11 -19.27 7.38
N TYR A 161 -4.40 -17.98 7.49
CA TYR A 161 -4.03 -16.99 6.49
C TYR A 161 -2.50 -16.92 6.30
N LEU A 162 -1.75 -16.88 7.40
CA LEU A 162 -0.30 -16.84 7.35
C LEU A 162 0.30 -18.13 6.75
N ASN A 163 -0.29 -19.29 7.04
CA ASN A 163 0.16 -20.56 6.50
C ASN A 163 -0.05 -20.67 4.99
N GLN A 164 -1.05 -19.97 4.43
CA GLN A 164 -1.25 -19.93 2.98
C GLN A 164 -0.04 -19.35 2.24
N THR A 165 0.76 -18.51 2.89
CA THR A 165 1.99 -17.97 2.28
C THR A 165 3.06 -19.04 1.99
N GLU A 166 2.90 -20.27 2.51
CA GLU A 166 3.76 -21.41 2.22
C GLU A 166 3.29 -22.21 1.01
N ASN A 167 2.09 -21.94 0.52
CA ASN A 167 1.54 -22.56 -0.67
C ASN A 167 1.77 -21.67 -1.91
N GLU A 168 2.76 -21.99 -2.71
CA GLU A 168 3.13 -21.21 -3.89
C GLU A 168 2.06 -21.20 -5.00
N SER A 169 1.10 -22.12 -4.97
CA SER A 169 -0.05 -22.05 -5.89
C SER A 169 -1.03 -20.92 -5.54
N ILE A 170 -0.98 -20.42 -4.31
CA ILE A 170 -1.78 -19.29 -3.81
C ILE A 170 -0.93 -18.04 -3.71
N CYS A 171 0.27 -18.18 -3.17
CA CYS A 171 1.24 -17.11 -2.90
C CYS A 171 2.54 -17.37 -3.68
N PRO A 172 2.54 -17.16 -5.01
CA PRO A 172 3.65 -17.55 -5.86
C PRO A 172 4.94 -16.79 -5.57
N VAL A 173 6.06 -17.50 -5.61
CA VAL A 173 7.38 -16.90 -5.76
C VAL A 173 7.51 -16.48 -7.22
N ILE A 174 7.70 -15.17 -7.45
CA ILE A 174 7.83 -14.61 -8.79
C ILE A 174 9.28 -14.31 -9.18
N TYR A 175 10.19 -14.38 -8.21
CA TYR A 175 11.64 -14.30 -8.41
C TYR A 175 12.38 -14.92 -7.22
N GLU A 176 13.43 -15.66 -7.51
CA GLU A 176 14.42 -16.17 -6.55
C GLU A 176 15.77 -16.34 -7.24
N ASN A 177 16.86 -15.84 -6.59
CA ASN A 177 18.25 -15.87 -7.08
C ASN A 177 19.14 -16.70 -6.15
#